data_ebc03098da9f439445686ca1a92565e1
#
_entry.id   ebc03098da9f439445686ca1a92565e1
#
_cell.length_a   1.000
_cell.length_b   1.000
_cell.length_c   1.000
_cell.angle_alpha   90.00
_cell.angle_beta   90.00
_cell.angle_gamma   90.00
#
_symmetry.space_group_name_H-M   'P 1'
#
loop_
_entity.id
_entity.type
_entity.pdbx_description
1 polymer ?
#
loop_
_entity_poly.entity_id
_entity_poly.type
_entity_poly.pdbx_seq_one_letter_code
_entity_poly.pdbx_strand_id
1 'polypeptide(L)'
;MVPPPDAPLPTGDLLALTAALVDIASPSFSEATIVEAIEAELRLCDWLTVDRVGDNVVARTDQGHPRRLILAGHTDTVPANGNEVARVEGDRLYGVGSADMKGGVAVMLELARTVRNPAIDVTYVFYAREEVAAEHSGLSELYAARPDLLVGDAALLGEPTSAAIEAGCQGTLRMEIVLAGARAHTARPWMGRNAIHRLGALLAAIDAYEPRRPILEGCEFREALSAVSVTGGVAGNVVPDRVELVVNHRFAPDRTPAEAEAHVRELLAPFLEEGDTVAVLDAAGGAWPAVGDPVVQSLIV
;
A
#
# COMPACT_ATOMS: atom_id res chain seq x y z
N MET A 1 -25.28 2.24 -16.11
CA MET A 1 -26.34 2.36 -15.07
C MET A 1 -25.77 1.68 -13.84
N VAL A 2 -25.45 2.44 -12.82
CA VAL A 2 -24.93 1.89 -11.56
C VAL A 2 -26.02 0.99 -10.97
N PRO A 3 -25.76 -0.29 -10.67
CA PRO A 3 -26.75 -1.16 -10.05
C PRO A 3 -27.16 -0.59 -8.68
N PRO A 4 -28.40 -0.84 -8.22
CA PRO A 4 -28.81 -0.43 -6.88
C PRO A 4 -27.89 -1.09 -5.83
N PRO A 5 -27.60 -0.41 -4.70
CA PRO A 5 -26.67 -0.90 -3.68
C PRO A 5 -27.07 -2.27 -3.07
N ASP A 6 -28.30 -2.69 -3.25
CA ASP A 6 -28.85 -3.97 -2.75
C ASP A 6 -28.89 -5.07 -3.82
N ALA A 7 -28.31 -4.88 -5.01
CA ALA A 7 -28.26 -5.94 -6.02
C ALA A 7 -27.19 -6.97 -5.62
N PRO A 8 -27.49 -8.29 -5.70
CA PRO A 8 -26.48 -9.30 -5.41
C PRO A 8 -25.30 -9.19 -6.38
N LEU A 9 -24.10 -9.37 -5.85
CA LEU A 9 -22.88 -9.34 -6.67
C LEU A 9 -22.86 -10.54 -7.65
N PRO A 10 -22.38 -10.37 -8.89
CA PRO A 10 -22.25 -11.44 -9.88
C PRO A 10 -21.51 -12.65 -9.31
N THR A 11 -21.87 -13.86 -9.76
CA THR A 11 -21.22 -15.14 -9.41
C THR A 11 -20.82 -15.88 -10.67
N GLY A 12 -19.68 -16.60 -10.62
CA GLY A 12 -19.19 -17.44 -11.73
C GLY A 12 -18.60 -16.67 -12.91
N ASP A 13 -18.57 -15.34 -12.86
CA ASP A 13 -17.95 -14.47 -13.84
C ASP A 13 -17.08 -13.41 -13.13
N LEU A 14 -15.78 -13.64 -13.08
CA LEU A 14 -14.83 -12.75 -12.40
C LEU A 14 -14.75 -11.36 -13.03
N LEU A 15 -14.92 -11.25 -14.35
CA LEU A 15 -14.91 -9.94 -15.02
C LEU A 15 -16.14 -9.12 -14.61
N ALA A 16 -17.31 -9.74 -14.64
CA ALA A 16 -18.55 -9.09 -14.21
C ALA A 16 -18.52 -8.74 -12.71
N LEU A 17 -17.99 -9.63 -11.86
CA LEU A 17 -17.84 -9.37 -10.43
C LEU A 17 -16.86 -8.20 -10.17
N THR A 18 -15.71 -8.19 -10.84
CA THR A 18 -14.75 -7.08 -10.74
C THR A 18 -15.39 -5.76 -11.19
N ALA A 19 -16.14 -5.76 -12.30
CA ALA A 19 -16.84 -4.58 -12.79
C ALA A 19 -17.85 -4.05 -11.76
N ALA A 20 -18.64 -4.94 -11.15
CA ALA A 20 -19.59 -4.57 -10.12
C ALA A 20 -18.89 -3.97 -8.88
N LEU A 21 -17.75 -4.54 -8.45
CA LEU A 21 -16.96 -3.98 -7.34
C LEU A 21 -16.34 -2.62 -7.70
N VAL A 22 -15.89 -2.42 -8.95
CA VAL A 22 -15.38 -1.12 -9.42
C VAL A 22 -16.46 -0.05 -9.37
N ASP A 23 -17.69 -0.38 -9.76
CA ASP A 23 -18.84 0.54 -9.74
C ASP A 23 -19.29 0.93 -8.32
N ILE A 24 -18.81 0.24 -7.27
CA ILE A 24 -18.97 0.68 -5.88
C ILE A 24 -17.75 1.56 -5.52
N ALA A 25 -17.97 2.88 -5.46
CA ALA A 25 -16.92 3.82 -5.08
C ALA A 25 -16.43 3.56 -3.65
N SER A 26 -15.12 3.44 -3.49
CA SER A 26 -14.47 3.17 -2.19
C SER A 26 -13.13 3.88 -2.05
N PRO A 27 -13.04 5.22 -2.24
CA PRO A 27 -11.80 5.90 -1.93
C PRO A 27 -11.47 5.73 -0.44
N SER A 28 -10.17 5.71 -0.09
CA SER A 28 -9.72 5.55 1.30
C SER A 28 -10.51 6.43 2.26
N PHE A 29 -10.94 5.88 3.40
CA PHE A 29 -11.87 6.43 4.40
C PHE A 29 -13.35 6.48 3.97
N SER A 30 -13.73 5.85 2.85
CA SER A 30 -15.12 5.79 2.38
C SER A 30 -15.50 4.39 1.89
N GLU A 31 -14.98 3.35 2.54
CA GLU A 31 -15.10 1.95 2.14
C GLU A 31 -16.40 1.27 2.61
N ALA A 32 -17.18 1.90 3.47
CA ALA A 32 -18.32 1.27 4.13
C ALA A 32 -19.26 0.52 3.17
N THR A 33 -19.58 1.10 2.02
CA THR A 33 -20.54 0.50 1.05
C THR A 33 -19.98 -0.78 0.41
N ILE A 34 -18.71 -0.79 -0.02
CA ILE A 34 -18.12 -2.00 -0.62
C ILE A 34 -17.94 -3.09 0.42
N VAL A 35 -17.58 -2.71 1.65
CA VAL A 35 -17.40 -3.63 2.77
C VAL A 35 -18.75 -4.27 3.16
N GLU A 36 -19.83 -3.50 3.20
CA GLU A 36 -21.19 -4.01 3.45
C GLU A 36 -21.63 -5.00 2.36
N ALA A 37 -21.35 -4.70 1.09
CA ALA A 37 -21.67 -5.60 -0.01
C ALA A 37 -20.89 -6.92 0.09
N ILE A 38 -19.59 -6.87 0.38
CA ILE A 38 -18.75 -8.07 0.56
C ILE A 38 -19.22 -8.87 1.79
N GLU A 39 -19.46 -8.21 2.91
CA GLU A 39 -19.93 -8.85 4.14
C GLU A 39 -21.27 -9.58 3.91
N ALA A 40 -22.21 -8.95 3.21
CA ALA A 40 -23.51 -9.55 2.89
C ALA A 40 -23.37 -10.86 2.11
N GLU A 41 -22.51 -10.89 1.09
CA GLU A 41 -22.23 -12.09 0.31
C GLU A 41 -21.58 -13.21 1.15
N LEU A 42 -20.62 -12.87 1.99
CA LEU A 42 -19.92 -13.83 2.84
C LEU A 42 -20.83 -14.44 3.91
N ARG A 43 -21.77 -13.66 4.46
CA ARG A 43 -22.75 -14.15 5.46
C ARG A 43 -23.80 -15.09 4.88
N LEU A 44 -23.95 -15.15 3.55
CA LEU A 44 -24.79 -16.18 2.89
C LEU A 44 -24.15 -17.57 2.90
N CYS A 45 -22.85 -17.65 3.18
CA CYS A 45 -22.09 -18.90 3.18
C CYS A 45 -22.10 -19.54 4.57
N ASP A 46 -22.91 -20.57 4.79
CA ASP A 46 -23.10 -21.27 6.08
C ASP A 46 -21.82 -21.98 6.60
N TRP A 47 -20.79 -22.11 5.76
CA TRP A 47 -19.48 -22.70 6.10
C TRP A 47 -18.42 -21.68 6.51
N LEU A 48 -18.75 -20.39 6.53
CA LEU A 48 -17.84 -19.33 6.92
C LEU A 48 -18.26 -18.72 8.26
N THR A 49 -17.28 -18.48 9.13
CA THR A 49 -17.43 -17.56 10.26
C THR A 49 -17.01 -16.18 9.81
N VAL A 50 -17.91 -15.19 9.92
CA VAL A 50 -17.68 -13.82 9.43
C VAL A 50 -17.63 -12.85 10.59
N ASP A 51 -16.50 -12.18 10.75
CA ASP A 51 -16.24 -11.12 11.72
C ASP A 51 -16.08 -9.78 10.99
N ARG A 52 -16.55 -8.68 11.61
CA ARG A 52 -16.32 -7.32 11.15
C ARG A 52 -15.64 -6.48 12.22
N VAL A 53 -14.62 -5.71 11.85
CA VAL A 53 -13.93 -4.74 12.71
C VAL A 53 -13.79 -3.44 11.93
N GLY A 54 -14.58 -2.43 12.27
CA GLY A 54 -14.64 -1.19 11.49
C GLY A 54 -15.04 -1.45 10.03
N ASP A 55 -14.22 -1.02 9.10
CA ASP A 55 -14.39 -1.27 7.66
C ASP A 55 -13.54 -2.45 7.16
N ASN A 56 -13.26 -3.41 8.04
CA ASN A 56 -12.56 -4.65 7.68
C ASN A 56 -13.47 -5.86 7.92
N VAL A 57 -13.48 -6.79 6.98
CA VAL A 57 -14.23 -8.05 7.07
C VAL A 57 -13.28 -9.23 6.99
N VAL A 58 -13.45 -10.16 7.92
CA VAL A 58 -12.68 -11.41 7.94
C VAL A 58 -13.65 -12.58 7.88
N ALA A 59 -13.49 -13.45 6.90
CA ALA A 59 -14.27 -14.69 6.78
C ALA A 59 -13.34 -15.91 6.88
N ARG A 60 -13.72 -16.91 7.66
CA ARG A 60 -12.85 -18.05 7.94
C ARG A 60 -13.59 -19.37 7.78
N THR A 61 -12.91 -20.34 7.16
CA THR A 61 -13.26 -21.75 7.32
C THR A 61 -12.72 -22.27 8.65
N ASP A 62 -13.39 -23.26 9.22
CA ASP A 62 -12.94 -23.95 10.45
C ASP A 62 -13.25 -25.44 10.30
N GLN A 63 -12.48 -26.11 9.44
CA GLN A 63 -12.64 -27.54 9.13
C GLN A 63 -11.67 -28.43 9.91
N GLY A 64 -10.82 -27.82 10.74
CA GLY A 64 -9.87 -28.52 11.58
C GLY A 64 -8.62 -28.99 10.82
N HIS A 65 -8.29 -28.34 9.72
CA HIS A 65 -7.03 -28.63 9.03
C HIS A 65 -5.82 -28.17 9.87
N PRO A 66 -4.68 -28.88 9.80
CA PRO A 66 -3.49 -28.57 10.59
C PRO A 66 -2.80 -27.26 10.19
N ARG A 67 -3.18 -26.69 9.04
CA ARG A 67 -2.60 -25.45 8.48
C ARG A 67 -3.68 -24.50 8.00
N ARG A 68 -3.35 -23.21 7.98
CA ARG A 68 -4.23 -22.13 7.55
C ARG A 68 -3.52 -21.18 6.61
N LEU A 69 -4.14 -20.91 5.46
CA LEU A 69 -3.72 -19.88 4.51
C LEU A 69 -4.55 -18.60 4.74
N ILE A 70 -3.89 -17.45 4.81
CA ILE A 70 -4.55 -16.15 4.78
C ILE A 70 -4.53 -15.64 3.34
N LEU A 71 -5.69 -15.28 2.82
CA LEU A 71 -5.85 -14.54 1.57
C LEU A 71 -6.30 -13.13 1.93
N ALA A 72 -5.52 -12.11 1.62
CA ALA A 72 -5.80 -10.74 2.00
C ALA A 72 -5.82 -9.79 0.79
N GLY A 73 -6.72 -8.80 0.84
CA GLY A 73 -6.82 -7.77 -0.17
C GLY A 73 -7.52 -6.53 0.36
N HIS A 74 -7.09 -5.35 -0.12
CA HIS A 74 -7.69 -4.10 0.27
C HIS A 74 -8.91 -3.75 -0.59
N THR A 75 -9.84 -3.01 0.03
CA THR A 75 -11.10 -2.61 -0.57
C THR A 75 -11.13 -1.15 -1.00
N ASP A 76 -10.18 -0.36 -0.49
CA ASP A 76 -10.05 1.05 -0.85
C ASP A 76 -9.34 1.28 -2.19
N THR A 77 -9.42 2.49 -2.67
CA THR A 77 -8.76 2.96 -3.89
C THR A 77 -8.24 4.38 -3.69
N VAL A 78 -7.28 4.77 -4.51
CA VAL A 78 -6.94 6.17 -4.73
C VAL A 78 -8.14 6.95 -5.31
N PRO A 79 -8.15 8.30 -5.30
CA PRO A 79 -9.19 9.10 -5.95
C PRO A 79 -9.32 8.77 -7.45
N ALA A 80 -10.54 8.60 -7.93
CA ALA A 80 -10.82 8.07 -9.26
C ALA A 80 -10.42 8.97 -10.44
N ASN A 81 -10.40 10.29 -10.25
CA ASN A 81 -9.97 11.28 -11.25
C ASN A 81 -10.61 11.10 -12.66
N GLY A 82 -11.92 10.84 -12.72
CA GLY A 82 -12.65 10.63 -13.98
C GLY A 82 -12.65 9.17 -14.47
N ASN A 83 -12.27 8.21 -13.63
CA ASN A 83 -12.24 6.79 -13.94
C ASN A 83 -13.11 5.98 -12.95
N GLU A 84 -14.27 6.55 -12.57
CA GLU A 84 -15.16 6.04 -11.52
C GLU A 84 -15.99 4.83 -11.93
N VAL A 85 -16.26 4.67 -13.23
CA VAL A 85 -17.20 3.67 -13.75
C VAL A 85 -16.48 2.58 -14.49
N ALA A 86 -16.85 1.34 -14.20
CA ALA A 86 -16.33 0.17 -14.90
C ALA A 86 -16.66 0.22 -16.39
N ARG A 87 -15.67 -0.02 -17.25
CA ARG A 87 -15.82 -0.11 -18.69
C ARG A 87 -15.11 -1.35 -19.22
N VAL A 88 -15.87 -2.28 -19.75
CA VAL A 88 -15.35 -3.50 -20.36
C VAL A 88 -15.17 -3.29 -21.87
N GLU A 89 -13.96 -3.53 -22.37
CA GLU A 89 -13.61 -3.48 -23.78
C GLU A 89 -12.91 -4.79 -24.18
N GLY A 90 -13.67 -5.71 -24.78
CA GLY A 90 -13.17 -7.05 -25.08
C GLY A 90 -12.89 -7.85 -23.79
N ASP A 91 -11.63 -8.20 -23.58
CA ASP A 91 -11.12 -8.93 -22.40
C ASP A 91 -10.52 -8.02 -21.33
N ARG A 92 -10.67 -6.70 -21.45
CA ARG A 92 -10.10 -5.71 -20.54
C ARG A 92 -11.17 -4.96 -19.79
N LEU A 93 -10.92 -4.72 -18.51
CA LEU A 93 -11.71 -3.89 -17.64
C LEU A 93 -10.93 -2.62 -17.26
N TYR A 94 -11.56 -1.47 -17.48
CA TYR A 94 -11.06 -0.16 -17.06
C TYR A 94 -11.93 0.37 -15.94
N GLY A 95 -11.32 1.04 -14.97
CA GLY A 95 -11.95 1.66 -13.81
C GLY A 95 -10.98 1.74 -12.65
N VAL A 96 -11.13 2.71 -11.74
CA VAL A 96 -10.25 2.83 -10.57
C VAL A 96 -10.35 1.59 -9.71
N GLY A 97 -9.21 1.05 -9.27
CA GLY A 97 -9.13 -0.18 -8.49
C GLY A 97 -9.34 -1.46 -9.30
N SER A 98 -9.58 -1.42 -10.62
CA SER A 98 -9.80 -2.65 -11.41
C SER A 98 -8.59 -3.60 -11.37
N ALA A 99 -7.37 -3.04 -11.38
CA ALA A 99 -6.13 -3.80 -11.22
C ALA A 99 -5.68 -3.81 -9.74
N ASP A 100 -5.75 -2.68 -9.07
CA ASP A 100 -5.29 -2.45 -7.71
C ASP A 100 -6.47 -2.05 -6.80
N MET A 101 -7.07 -3.00 -5.98
CA MET A 101 -6.89 -4.43 -6.24
C MET A 101 -8.25 -5.17 -6.26
N LYS A 102 -9.33 -4.51 -6.76
CA LYS A 102 -10.69 -5.11 -6.81
C LYS A 102 -10.76 -6.38 -7.68
N GLY A 103 -9.83 -6.56 -8.63
CA GLY A 103 -9.67 -7.83 -9.34
C GLY A 103 -9.25 -8.97 -8.41
N GLY A 104 -8.26 -8.73 -7.54
CA GLY A 104 -7.86 -9.68 -6.50
C GLY A 104 -8.96 -9.93 -5.48
N VAL A 105 -9.65 -8.86 -5.05
CA VAL A 105 -10.83 -8.95 -4.16
C VAL A 105 -11.93 -9.82 -4.79
N ALA A 106 -12.21 -9.68 -6.08
CA ALA A 106 -13.19 -10.49 -6.80
C ALA A 106 -12.82 -11.98 -6.78
N VAL A 107 -11.56 -12.31 -7.05
CA VAL A 107 -11.06 -13.70 -6.97
C VAL A 107 -11.23 -14.26 -5.56
N MET A 108 -10.82 -13.52 -4.54
CA MET A 108 -10.93 -13.96 -3.15
C MET A 108 -12.39 -14.16 -2.72
N LEU A 109 -13.28 -13.22 -3.08
CA LEU A 109 -14.71 -13.32 -2.78
C LEU A 109 -15.34 -14.53 -3.47
N GLU A 110 -15.01 -14.78 -4.74
CA GLU A 110 -15.51 -15.93 -5.47
C GLU A 110 -15.02 -17.26 -4.87
N LEU A 111 -13.74 -17.35 -4.50
CA LEU A 111 -13.22 -18.51 -3.76
C LEU A 111 -13.97 -18.74 -2.43
N ALA A 112 -14.20 -17.70 -1.66
CA ALA A 112 -14.91 -17.78 -0.39
C ALA A 112 -16.34 -18.29 -0.57
N ARG A 113 -17.04 -17.85 -1.63
CA ARG A 113 -18.43 -18.23 -1.94
C ARG A 113 -18.59 -19.64 -2.53
N THR A 114 -17.55 -20.15 -3.21
CA THR A 114 -17.66 -21.38 -4.02
C THR A 114 -16.88 -22.56 -3.46
N VAL A 115 -15.76 -22.32 -2.79
CA VAL A 115 -14.91 -23.40 -2.24
C VAL A 115 -15.32 -23.72 -0.81
N ARG A 116 -16.38 -24.52 -0.70
CA ARG A 116 -16.93 -24.94 0.60
C ARG A 116 -15.98 -25.82 1.42
N ASN A 117 -15.22 -26.70 0.75
CA ASN A 117 -14.33 -27.66 1.40
C ASN A 117 -12.89 -27.50 0.84
N PRO A 118 -12.15 -26.47 1.26
CA PRO A 118 -10.78 -26.28 0.83
C PRO A 118 -9.87 -27.37 1.43
N ALA A 119 -8.74 -27.67 0.78
CA ALA A 119 -7.76 -28.65 1.27
C ALA A 119 -6.94 -28.17 2.47
N ILE A 120 -7.05 -26.90 2.82
CA ILE A 120 -6.40 -26.20 3.95
C ILE A 120 -7.40 -25.20 4.52
N ASP A 121 -7.37 -24.93 5.83
CA ASP A 121 -8.22 -23.86 6.36
C ASP A 121 -7.82 -22.49 5.78
N VAL A 122 -8.80 -21.66 5.44
CA VAL A 122 -8.58 -20.36 4.81
C VAL A 122 -9.18 -19.25 5.65
N THR A 123 -8.42 -18.16 5.77
CA THR A 123 -8.89 -16.86 6.25
C THR A 123 -8.88 -15.87 5.11
N TYR A 124 -10.04 -15.35 4.74
CA TYR A 124 -10.19 -14.27 3.77
C TYR A 124 -10.27 -12.95 4.53
N VAL A 125 -9.36 -12.01 4.22
CA VAL A 125 -9.26 -10.70 4.87
C VAL A 125 -9.51 -9.62 3.82
N PHE A 126 -10.60 -8.90 3.96
CA PHE A 126 -10.93 -7.72 3.15
C PHE A 126 -10.73 -6.51 4.05
N TYR A 127 -9.68 -5.72 3.80
CA TYR A 127 -9.27 -4.65 4.69
C TYR A 127 -9.32 -3.28 4.02
N ALA A 128 -9.46 -2.25 4.81
CA ALA A 128 -9.58 -0.86 4.37
C ALA A 128 -8.25 -0.11 4.49
N ARG A 129 -8.13 1.02 3.80
CA ARG A 129 -7.08 2.02 3.99
C ARG A 129 -5.65 1.49 3.78
N GLU A 130 -5.43 0.76 2.68
CA GLU A 130 -4.09 0.37 2.24
C GLU A 130 -3.36 1.56 1.59
N GLU A 131 -4.06 2.32 0.76
CA GLU A 131 -3.56 3.39 -0.13
C GLU A 131 -3.18 4.69 0.61
N VAL A 132 -3.10 4.65 1.95
CA VAL A 132 -2.79 5.79 2.80
C VAL A 132 -1.67 5.46 3.80
N ALA A 133 -1.33 6.42 4.69
CA ALA A 133 -0.28 6.21 5.67
C ALA A 133 -0.56 5.01 6.59
N ALA A 134 0.48 4.24 6.94
CA ALA A 134 0.40 2.99 7.70
C ALA A 134 -0.34 3.13 9.04
N GLU A 135 -0.33 4.31 9.66
CA GLU A 135 -1.08 4.61 10.89
C GLU A 135 -2.61 4.48 10.75
N HIS A 136 -3.12 4.53 9.50
CA HIS A 136 -4.54 4.40 9.19
C HIS A 136 -4.91 2.99 8.68
N SER A 137 -3.93 2.11 8.49
CA SER A 137 -4.12 0.79 7.88
C SER A 137 -5.17 -0.06 8.61
N GLY A 138 -6.09 -0.62 7.83
CA GLY A 138 -7.11 -1.56 8.33
C GLY A 138 -6.49 -2.85 8.89
N LEU A 139 -5.37 -3.31 8.34
CA LEU A 139 -4.64 -4.46 8.92
C LEU A 139 -4.08 -4.14 10.30
N SER A 140 -3.59 -2.92 10.52
CA SER A 140 -3.13 -2.46 11.84
C SER A 140 -4.29 -2.38 12.83
N GLU A 141 -5.46 -1.90 12.40
CA GLU A 141 -6.69 -1.89 13.20
C GLU A 141 -7.15 -3.31 13.57
N LEU A 142 -7.17 -4.24 12.59
CA LEU A 142 -7.47 -5.66 12.83
C LEU A 142 -6.50 -6.29 13.82
N TYR A 143 -5.19 -6.07 13.64
CA TYR A 143 -4.16 -6.62 14.52
C TYR A 143 -4.30 -6.12 15.96
N ALA A 144 -4.63 -4.85 16.14
CA ALA A 144 -4.82 -4.25 17.46
C ALA A 144 -6.09 -4.77 18.15
N ALA A 145 -7.20 -4.94 17.39
CA ALA A 145 -8.50 -5.32 17.94
C ALA A 145 -8.69 -6.84 18.06
N ARG A 146 -8.25 -7.60 17.06
CA ARG A 146 -8.50 -9.03 16.91
C ARG A 146 -7.32 -9.76 16.26
N PRO A 147 -6.13 -9.79 16.92
CA PRO A 147 -4.95 -10.48 16.38
C PRO A 147 -5.19 -11.97 16.11
N ASP A 148 -6.13 -12.60 16.81
CA ASP A 148 -6.54 -13.99 16.61
C ASP A 148 -7.10 -14.27 15.20
N LEU A 149 -7.63 -13.27 14.52
CA LEU A 149 -8.14 -13.39 13.16
C LEU A 149 -7.03 -13.44 12.10
N LEU A 150 -5.83 -12.97 12.44
CA LEU A 150 -4.69 -12.88 11.54
C LEU A 150 -3.64 -13.98 11.78
N VAL A 151 -4.01 -15.06 12.46
CA VAL A 151 -3.13 -16.21 12.68
C VAL A 151 -3.26 -17.17 11.50
N GLY A 152 -2.13 -17.48 10.86
CA GLY A 152 -2.02 -18.43 9.74
C GLY A 152 -0.57 -18.85 9.50
N ASP A 153 -0.36 -19.90 8.69
CA ASP A 153 0.95 -20.44 8.35
C ASP A 153 1.61 -19.67 7.20
N ALA A 154 0.79 -19.15 6.29
CA ALA A 154 1.23 -18.28 5.20
C ALA A 154 0.16 -17.26 4.86
N ALA A 155 0.55 -16.13 4.24
CA ALA A 155 -0.34 -15.11 3.72
C ALA A 155 -0.03 -14.86 2.24
N LEU A 156 -1.08 -14.76 1.43
CA LEU A 156 -1.05 -14.34 0.03
C LEU A 156 -1.91 -13.08 -0.11
N LEU A 157 -1.30 -11.99 -0.59
CA LEU A 157 -2.00 -10.78 -0.94
C LEU A 157 -2.37 -10.81 -2.42
N GLY A 158 -3.60 -10.46 -2.76
CA GLY A 158 -4.13 -10.50 -4.13
C GLY A 158 -3.73 -9.30 -4.99
N GLU A 159 -2.54 -8.74 -4.77
CA GLU A 159 -1.98 -7.58 -5.45
C GLU A 159 -1.68 -7.83 -6.95
N PRO A 160 -1.62 -6.78 -7.79
CA PRO A 160 -1.45 -6.90 -9.25
C PRO A 160 0.00 -7.21 -9.65
N THR A 161 0.42 -8.46 -9.54
CA THR A 161 1.79 -8.94 -9.85
C THR A 161 1.89 -9.64 -11.21
N SER A 162 0.98 -9.35 -12.15
CA SER A 162 0.91 -10.02 -13.47
C SER A 162 0.78 -11.55 -13.38
N ALA A 163 0.04 -12.03 -12.38
CA ALA A 163 -0.14 -13.46 -12.06
C ALA A 163 1.18 -14.19 -11.71
N ALA A 164 2.22 -13.47 -11.32
CA ALA A 164 3.44 -14.04 -10.77
C ALA A 164 3.41 -13.98 -9.23
N ILE A 165 4.12 -14.91 -8.59
CA ILE A 165 4.32 -14.84 -7.14
C ILE A 165 5.51 -13.94 -6.86
N GLU A 166 5.26 -12.83 -6.17
CA GLU A 166 6.29 -11.99 -5.59
C GLU A 166 6.39 -12.29 -4.09
N ALA A 167 7.55 -12.73 -3.64
CA ALA A 167 7.74 -13.15 -2.26
C ALA A 167 8.40 -12.05 -1.44
N GLY A 168 7.80 -11.77 -0.28
CA GLY A 168 8.21 -10.69 0.61
C GLY A 168 7.75 -9.31 0.13
N CYS A 169 8.12 -8.28 0.89
CA CYS A 169 7.78 -6.90 0.57
C CYS A 169 8.90 -5.97 1.02
N GLN A 170 9.16 -4.90 0.26
CA GLN A 170 10.07 -3.84 0.70
C GLN A 170 9.47 -3.03 1.85
N GLY A 171 10.32 -2.58 2.76
CA GLY A 171 9.96 -1.53 3.69
C GLY A 171 9.86 -0.17 3.00
N THR A 172 9.15 0.74 3.63
CA THR A 172 9.01 2.13 3.19
C THR A 172 9.40 3.09 4.31
N LEU A 173 10.04 4.19 3.91
CA LEU A 173 10.38 5.30 4.81
C LEU A 173 10.15 6.60 4.06
N ARG A 174 9.28 7.47 4.59
CA ARG A 174 9.10 8.84 4.11
C ARG A 174 9.69 9.82 5.11
N MET A 175 10.51 10.75 4.61
CA MET A 175 11.12 11.78 5.43
C MET A 175 10.91 13.15 4.82
N GLU A 176 10.63 14.14 5.67
CA GLU A 176 10.62 15.55 5.32
C GLU A 176 11.95 16.18 5.68
N ILE A 177 12.52 16.91 4.75
CA ILE A 177 13.72 17.73 4.92
C ILE A 177 13.34 19.19 4.72
N VAL A 178 13.54 20.01 5.75
CA VAL A 178 13.33 21.45 5.67
C VAL A 178 14.66 22.15 5.65
N LEU A 179 14.97 22.85 4.56
CA LEU A 179 16.17 23.68 4.47
C LEU A 179 15.81 25.13 4.75
N ALA A 180 16.54 25.74 5.68
CA ALA A 180 16.41 27.14 6.05
C ALA A 180 17.25 28.05 5.13
N GLY A 181 16.77 29.26 4.93
CA GLY A 181 17.44 30.34 4.23
C GLY A 181 17.25 31.68 4.95
N ALA A 182 17.36 32.78 4.20
CA ALA A 182 17.10 34.11 4.72
C ALA A 182 16.39 34.96 3.65
N ARG A 183 15.28 35.60 4.02
CA ARG A 183 14.50 36.45 3.12
C ARG A 183 15.26 37.68 2.69
N ALA A 184 15.08 38.05 1.43
CA ALA A 184 15.50 39.33 0.87
C ALA A 184 14.60 39.68 -0.32
N HIS A 185 14.68 40.93 -0.78
CA HIS A 185 14.07 41.29 -2.05
C HIS A 185 14.89 40.73 -3.22
N THR A 186 14.23 40.16 -4.23
CA THR A 186 14.92 39.54 -5.39
C THR A 186 15.81 40.50 -6.17
N ALA A 187 15.60 41.84 -6.08
CA ALA A 187 16.51 42.85 -6.63
C ALA A 187 17.82 43.01 -5.82
N ARG A 188 17.90 42.41 -4.60
CA ARG A 188 19.09 42.45 -3.73
C ARG A 188 19.32 41.06 -3.11
N PRO A 189 19.49 40.00 -3.93
CA PRO A 189 19.56 38.63 -3.46
C PRO A 189 20.73 38.34 -2.52
N TRP A 190 21.82 39.15 -2.62
CA TRP A 190 23.00 39.06 -1.75
C TRP A 190 22.72 39.44 -0.27
N MET A 191 21.58 40.02 0.04
CA MET A 191 21.16 40.31 1.42
C MET A 191 20.41 39.13 2.07
N GLY A 192 20.13 38.07 1.32
CA GLY A 192 19.43 36.87 1.79
C GLY A 192 20.17 35.61 1.43
N ARG A 193 19.52 34.49 1.69
CA ARG A 193 19.98 33.16 1.32
C ARG A 193 18.81 32.34 0.77
N ASN A 194 18.90 31.96 -0.49
CA ASN A 194 17.82 31.23 -1.14
C ASN A 194 17.81 29.77 -0.71
N ALA A 195 16.76 29.35 0.03
CA ALA A 195 16.58 27.98 0.49
C ALA A 195 16.37 27.02 -0.69
N ILE A 196 15.63 27.43 -1.74
CA ILE A 196 15.41 26.57 -2.92
C ILE A 196 16.72 26.27 -3.65
N HIS A 197 17.65 27.23 -3.77
CA HIS A 197 18.94 26.98 -4.40
C HIS A 197 19.79 25.94 -3.66
N ARG A 198 19.55 25.76 -2.34
CA ARG A 198 20.23 24.75 -1.54
C ARG A 198 19.83 23.32 -1.93
N LEU A 199 18.62 23.12 -2.50
CA LEU A 199 18.18 21.81 -2.98
C LEU A 199 19.03 21.27 -4.13
N GLY A 200 19.67 22.12 -4.93
CA GLY A 200 20.38 21.68 -6.13
C GLY A 200 21.40 20.57 -5.88
N ALA A 201 22.27 20.74 -4.88
CA ALA A 201 23.27 19.74 -4.51
C ALA A 201 22.63 18.48 -3.86
N LEU A 202 21.61 18.67 -3.03
CA LEU A 202 20.88 17.57 -2.38
C LEU A 202 20.13 16.71 -3.40
N LEU A 203 19.41 17.32 -4.33
CA LEU A 203 18.71 16.60 -5.40
C LEU A 203 19.68 15.87 -6.34
N ALA A 204 20.83 16.46 -6.64
CA ALA A 204 21.87 15.79 -7.43
C ALA A 204 22.43 14.55 -6.69
N ALA A 205 22.55 14.59 -5.37
CA ALA A 205 22.98 13.43 -4.59
C ALA A 205 21.91 12.34 -4.54
N ILE A 206 20.63 12.70 -4.48
CA ILE A 206 19.53 11.73 -4.56
C ILE A 206 19.45 11.10 -5.96
N ASP A 207 19.62 11.87 -7.02
CA ASP A 207 19.62 11.38 -8.41
C ASP A 207 20.81 10.44 -8.68
N ALA A 208 21.96 10.69 -8.04
CA ALA A 208 23.15 9.85 -8.13
C ALA A 208 23.17 8.69 -7.13
N TYR A 209 22.11 8.49 -6.36
CA TYR A 209 22.05 7.41 -5.37
C TYR A 209 22.10 6.03 -6.03
N GLU A 210 23.05 5.21 -5.63
CA GLU A 210 23.18 3.82 -6.08
C GLU A 210 22.51 2.89 -5.07
N PRO A 211 21.30 2.38 -5.38
CA PRO A 211 20.54 1.53 -4.45
C PRO A 211 21.18 0.13 -4.36
N ARG A 212 21.12 -0.46 -3.17
CA ARG A 212 21.46 -1.87 -2.97
C ARG A 212 20.48 -2.78 -3.73
N ARG A 213 20.95 -3.98 -4.05
CA ARG A 213 20.16 -5.07 -4.65
C ARG A 213 20.43 -6.38 -3.92
N PRO A 214 20.06 -6.52 -2.66
CA PRO A 214 20.28 -7.76 -1.92
C PRO A 214 19.42 -8.89 -2.48
N ILE A 215 19.98 -10.11 -2.46
CA ILE A 215 19.27 -11.33 -2.80
C ILE A 215 18.99 -12.06 -1.49
N LEU A 216 17.70 -12.18 -1.12
CA LEU A 216 17.23 -12.82 0.09
C LEU A 216 16.39 -14.03 -0.30
N GLU A 217 16.78 -15.21 0.13
CA GLU A 217 16.15 -16.49 -0.25
C GLU A 217 15.90 -16.66 -1.77
N GLY A 218 16.80 -16.11 -2.59
CA GLY A 218 16.69 -16.17 -4.06
C GLY A 218 15.88 -15.03 -4.68
N CYS A 219 15.23 -14.17 -3.89
CA CYS A 219 14.48 -13.00 -4.35
C CYS A 219 15.37 -11.76 -4.36
N GLU A 220 15.48 -11.06 -5.50
CA GLU A 220 16.19 -9.77 -5.60
C GLU A 220 15.29 -8.63 -5.14
N PHE A 221 15.73 -7.88 -4.13
CA PHE A 221 15.10 -6.64 -3.69
C PHE A 221 15.86 -5.46 -4.26
N ARG A 222 15.17 -4.58 -4.98
CA ARG A 222 15.75 -3.35 -5.55
C ARG A 222 15.38 -2.17 -4.68
N GLU A 223 16.29 -1.72 -3.83
CA GLU A 223 16.08 -0.50 -3.04
C GLU A 223 15.94 0.73 -3.95
N ALA A 224 15.32 1.78 -3.46
CA ALA A 224 15.18 3.04 -4.18
C ALA A 224 15.12 4.22 -3.21
N LEU A 225 15.65 5.38 -3.63
CA LEU A 225 15.47 6.64 -2.92
C LEU A 225 15.02 7.69 -3.94
N SER A 226 13.87 8.33 -3.68
CA SER A 226 13.28 9.30 -4.59
C SER A 226 12.82 10.55 -3.86
N ALA A 227 13.06 11.72 -4.47
CA ALA A 227 12.39 12.95 -4.10
C ALA A 227 10.95 12.91 -4.65
N VAL A 228 9.94 13.04 -3.78
CA VAL A 228 8.52 12.87 -4.15
C VAL A 228 7.71 14.14 -4.05
N SER A 229 8.20 15.15 -3.33
CA SER A 229 7.55 16.47 -3.24
C SER A 229 8.55 17.55 -2.91
N VAL A 230 8.35 18.75 -3.48
CA VAL A 230 9.08 19.97 -3.15
C VAL A 230 8.10 21.12 -3.01
N THR A 231 8.18 21.84 -1.89
CA THR A 231 7.36 23.04 -1.63
C THR A 231 8.24 24.19 -1.16
N GLY A 232 8.11 25.39 -1.76
CA GLY A 232 8.88 26.54 -1.36
C GLY A 232 8.51 27.82 -2.10
N GLY A 233 8.91 28.96 -1.51
CA GLY A 233 8.62 30.30 -2.03
C GLY A 233 7.26 30.84 -1.59
N VAL A 234 7.18 32.15 -1.38
CA VAL A 234 5.97 32.86 -0.90
C VAL A 234 5.50 33.96 -1.86
N ALA A 235 6.40 34.54 -2.64
CA ALA A 235 6.09 35.59 -3.63
C ALA A 235 7.22 35.72 -4.65
N GLY A 236 6.89 36.15 -5.86
CA GLY A 236 7.86 36.24 -6.97
C GLY A 236 9.00 37.26 -6.78
N ASN A 237 8.86 38.22 -5.86
CA ASN A 237 9.87 39.21 -5.53
C ASN A 237 10.57 38.99 -4.19
N VAL A 238 10.39 37.81 -3.56
CA VAL A 238 11.01 37.44 -2.29
C VAL A 238 11.96 36.26 -2.48
N VAL A 239 13.20 36.39 -2.01
CA VAL A 239 14.14 35.27 -1.90
C VAL A 239 13.60 34.28 -0.88
N PRO A 240 13.35 33.00 -1.24
CA PRO A 240 12.79 32.01 -0.32
C PRO A 240 13.71 31.72 0.86
N ASP A 241 13.13 31.77 2.07
CA ASP A 241 13.82 31.47 3.32
C ASP A 241 13.55 30.07 3.85
N ARG A 242 12.68 29.31 3.18
CA ARG A 242 12.32 27.95 3.52
C ARG A 242 11.99 27.16 2.26
N VAL A 243 12.40 25.91 2.24
CA VAL A 243 11.96 24.91 1.27
C VAL A 243 11.79 23.58 1.99
N GLU A 244 10.75 22.85 1.62
CA GLU A 244 10.43 21.52 2.10
C GLU A 244 10.62 20.53 0.97
N LEU A 245 11.35 19.45 1.24
CA LEU A 245 11.55 18.32 0.35
C LEU A 245 11.06 17.06 1.06
N VAL A 246 10.21 16.28 0.41
CA VAL A 246 9.86 14.94 0.88
C VAL A 246 10.57 13.91 0.04
N VAL A 247 11.24 12.97 0.70
CA VAL A 247 11.86 11.80 0.07
C VAL A 247 11.15 10.53 0.51
N ASN A 248 11.11 9.54 -0.39
CA ASN A 248 10.68 8.18 -0.11
C ASN A 248 11.85 7.24 -0.34
N HIS A 249 12.15 6.40 0.65
CA HIS A 249 13.13 5.33 0.56
C HIS A 249 12.42 3.97 0.65
N ARG A 250 12.61 3.15 -0.37
CA ARG A 250 12.21 1.73 -0.38
C ARG A 250 13.44 0.91 -0.04
N PHE A 251 13.34 0.07 0.99
CA PHE A 251 14.47 -0.71 1.49
C PHE A 251 14.13 -2.19 1.63
N ALA A 252 15.13 -3.05 1.49
CA ALA A 252 14.97 -4.48 1.58
C ALA A 252 14.67 -4.93 3.03
N PRO A 253 13.97 -6.05 3.24
CA PRO A 253 13.54 -6.51 4.58
C PRO A 253 14.69 -6.96 5.49
N ASP A 254 15.94 -6.99 5.01
CA ASP A 254 17.13 -7.18 5.81
C ASP A 254 17.55 -5.94 6.62
N ARG A 255 16.81 -4.84 6.47
CA ARG A 255 16.95 -3.61 7.27
C ARG A 255 15.68 -3.35 8.06
N THR A 256 15.86 -2.87 9.28
CA THR A 256 14.79 -2.28 10.08
C THR A 256 14.50 -0.85 9.63
N PRO A 257 13.31 -0.29 9.93
CA PRO A 257 13.02 1.13 9.68
C PRO A 257 14.05 2.08 10.29
N ALA A 258 14.58 1.77 11.48
CA ALA A 258 15.60 2.58 12.15
C ALA A 258 16.93 2.57 11.39
N GLU A 259 17.35 1.43 10.84
CA GLU A 259 18.57 1.33 10.02
C GLU A 259 18.39 2.04 8.67
N ALA A 260 17.18 1.97 8.07
CA ALA A 260 16.84 2.71 6.86
C ALA A 260 16.86 4.22 7.11
N GLU A 261 16.32 4.69 8.24
CA GLU A 261 16.38 6.09 8.65
C GLU A 261 17.84 6.56 8.84
N ALA A 262 18.64 5.80 9.56
CA ALA A 262 20.05 6.12 9.79
C ALA A 262 20.82 6.26 8.46
N HIS A 263 20.58 5.35 7.52
CA HIS A 263 21.18 5.38 6.19
C HIS A 263 20.80 6.66 5.40
N VAL A 264 19.51 7.02 5.38
CA VAL A 264 19.07 8.25 4.69
C VAL A 264 19.63 9.49 5.38
N ARG A 265 19.64 9.53 6.72
CA ARG A 265 20.24 10.65 7.47
C ARG A 265 21.72 10.82 7.18
N GLU A 266 22.48 9.73 7.07
CA GLU A 266 23.91 9.77 6.69
C GLU A 266 24.12 10.36 5.29
N LEU A 267 23.30 9.96 4.32
CA LEU A 267 23.32 10.52 2.97
C LEU A 267 23.01 12.02 2.95
N LEU A 268 22.05 12.47 3.78
CA LEU A 268 21.61 13.86 3.84
C LEU A 268 22.60 14.76 4.61
N ALA A 269 23.34 14.22 5.57
CA ALA A 269 24.15 14.97 6.52
C ALA A 269 25.11 16.01 5.88
N PRO A 270 25.79 15.73 4.74
CA PRO A 270 26.67 16.71 4.10
C PRO A 270 25.98 17.98 3.59
N PHE A 271 24.65 17.96 3.43
CA PHE A 271 23.83 19.03 2.85
C PHE A 271 23.06 19.83 3.91
N LEU A 272 23.07 19.35 5.16
CA LEU A 272 22.35 19.96 6.27
C LEU A 272 23.24 20.94 7.02
N GLU A 273 22.61 22.02 7.50
CA GLU A 273 23.25 23.08 8.26
C GLU A 273 22.43 23.42 9.49
N GLU A 274 22.97 24.30 10.33
CA GLU A 274 22.22 24.82 11.48
C GLU A 274 20.91 25.50 11.05
N GLY A 275 19.80 25.12 11.70
CA GLY A 275 18.45 25.59 11.38
C GLY A 275 17.68 24.69 10.41
N ASP A 276 18.31 23.69 9.79
CA ASP A 276 17.63 22.69 8.98
C ASP A 276 17.01 21.60 9.88
N THR A 277 15.93 20.98 9.41
CA THR A 277 15.30 19.89 10.13
C THR A 277 15.03 18.68 9.22
N VAL A 278 15.09 17.50 9.83
CA VAL A 278 14.76 16.23 9.16
C VAL A 278 13.84 15.44 10.08
N ALA A 279 12.64 15.15 9.59
CA ALA A 279 11.61 14.40 10.32
C ALA A 279 11.17 13.17 9.54
N VAL A 280 10.85 12.09 10.25
CA VAL A 280 10.17 10.92 9.67
C VAL A 280 8.68 11.24 9.61
N LEU A 281 8.07 11.08 8.43
CA LEU A 281 6.64 11.22 8.21
C LEU A 281 5.91 9.88 8.32
N ASP A 282 6.57 8.80 7.83
CA ASP A 282 6.01 7.47 7.81
C ASP A 282 7.12 6.44 7.69
N ALA A 283 6.96 5.28 8.35
CA ALA A 283 7.91 4.19 8.27
C ALA A 283 7.24 2.84 8.53
N ALA A 284 7.45 1.88 7.64
CA ALA A 284 7.03 0.50 7.80
C ALA A 284 8.14 -0.46 7.41
N GLY A 285 8.30 -1.55 8.19
CA GLY A 285 9.28 -2.60 7.89
C GLY A 285 8.88 -3.43 6.68
N GLY A 286 9.86 -4.00 5.99
CA GLY A 286 9.62 -4.98 4.94
C GLY A 286 9.21 -6.35 5.49
N ALA A 287 8.63 -7.19 4.62
CA ALA A 287 8.32 -8.58 4.92
C ALA A 287 9.36 -9.50 4.29
N TRP A 288 9.89 -10.43 5.10
CA TRP A 288 10.84 -11.44 4.62
C TRP A 288 10.18 -12.38 3.60
N PRO A 289 10.86 -12.82 2.52
CA PRO A 289 10.24 -13.60 1.45
C PRO A 289 9.68 -14.96 1.89
N ALA A 290 10.26 -15.60 2.91
CA ALA A 290 9.84 -16.90 3.46
C ALA A 290 9.59 -17.99 2.38
N VAL A 291 10.36 -17.96 1.28
CA VAL A 291 10.21 -18.90 0.15
C VAL A 291 10.45 -20.34 0.55
N GLY A 292 11.21 -20.57 1.61
CA GLY A 292 11.47 -21.91 2.17
C GLY A 292 10.28 -22.55 2.89
N ASP A 293 9.20 -21.82 3.18
CA ASP A 293 8.02 -22.39 3.84
C ASP A 293 7.29 -23.39 2.92
N PRO A 294 6.92 -24.59 3.43
CA PRO A 294 6.25 -25.61 2.62
C PRO A 294 4.90 -25.16 2.01
N VAL A 295 4.16 -24.24 2.66
CA VAL A 295 2.91 -23.71 2.09
C VAL A 295 3.24 -22.80 0.92
N VAL A 296 4.21 -21.88 1.08
CA VAL A 296 4.68 -21.00 0.00
C VAL A 296 5.23 -21.82 -1.17
N GLN A 297 6.04 -22.85 -0.89
CA GLN A 297 6.57 -23.76 -1.92
C GLN A 297 5.45 -24.48 -2.69
N SER A 298 4.34 -24.82 -2.07
CA SER A 298 3.21 -25.47 -2.76
C SER A 298 2.45 -24.53 -3.70
N LEU A 299 2.62 -23.21 -3.55
CA LEU A 299 2.02 -22.20 -4.43
C LEU A 299 2.93 -21.84 -5.62
N ILE A 300 4.23 -22.12 -5.52
CA ILE A 300 5.22 -21.90 -6.58
C ILE A 300 5.22 -23.13 -7.47
N VAL A 301 4.54 -23.08 -8.62
CA VAL A 301 4.47 -24.18 -9.61
C VAL A 301 5.34 -23.89 -10.81
#